data_ed78fd98b957a5d989d45b6cb3b73939
#
_entry.id   ed78fd98b957a5d989d45b6cb3b73939
#
_cell.length_a   1.000
_cell.length_b   1.000
_cell.length_c   1.000
_cell.angle_alpha   90.00
_cell.angle_beta   90.00
_cell.angle_gamma   90.00
#
_symmetry.space_group_name_H-M   'P 1'
#
loop_
_entity.id
_entity.type
_entity.pdbx_description
1 polymer ?
#
loop_
_entity_poly.entity_id
_entity_poly.type
_entity_poly.pdbx_seq_one_letter_code
_entity_poly.pdbx_strand_id
1 'polypeptide(L)'
;RDPRVRVDVGDVAAVLRRPPGRFDAVLLDIDNGPDAFTTTGNQWLYGNAGVTTLREAVTPGGVVAVWSAWEDRKFEQRLRWAGFAVEVVRVRARLAAGGPRHVIFLGVAPGAAGTRAPKPSRPARRPGESARPGPRHSGRPPGR
;
A
#
# COMPACT_ATOMS: atom_id res chain seq x y z
N ARG A 1 -11.39 -12.96 23.06
CA ARG A 1 -10.12 -12.45 22.47
C ARG A 1 -9.63 -13.49 21.48
N ASP A 2 -9.30 -13.10 20.25
CA ASP A 2 -8.73 -14.02 19.26
C ASP A 2 -7.29 -14.39 19.70
N PRO A 3 -6.94 -15.68 19.86
CA PRO A 3 -5.61 -16.11 20.33
C PRO A 3 -4.49 -15.78 19.34
N ARG A 4 -4.82 -15.46 18.08
CA ARG A 4 -3.85 -15.03 17.06
C ARG A 4 -3.43 -13.57 17.22
N VAL A 5 -4.16 -12.77 18.00
CA VAL A 5 -3.90 -11.35 18.20
C VAL A 5 -3.09 -11.15 19.47
N ARG A 6 -1.92 -10.52 19.30
CA ARG A 6 -1.08 -10.03 20.37
C ARG A 6 -1.02 -8.50 20.31
N VAL A 7 -1.21 -7.85 21.45
CA VAL A 7 -1.08 -6.40 21.58
C VAL A 7 0.16 -6.10 22.41
N ASP A 8 1.12 -5.43 21.80
CA ASP A 8 2.34 -4.94 22.45
C ASP A 8 2.29 -3.41 22.47
N VAL A 9 2.40 -2.80 23.65
CA VAL A 9 2.49 -1.33 23.81
C VAL A 9 3.97 -0.97 23.88
N GLY A 10 4.41 -0.11 22.94
CA GLY A 10 5.82 0.28 22.87
C GLY A 10 6.16 1.09 21.63
N ASP A 11 7.43 1.45 21.50
CA ASP A 11 7.95 2.14 20.33
C ASP A 11 8.02 1.18 19.12
N VAL A 12 7.33 1.56 18.05
CA VAL A 12 7.34 0.80 16.77
C VAL A 12 8.75 0.66 16.19
N ALA A 13 9.60 1.68 16.38
CA ALA A 13 10.99 1.64 15.95
C ALA A 13 11.76 0.50 16.61
N ALA A 14 11.56 0.29 17.91
CA ALA A 14 12.19 -0.80 18.64
C ALA A 14 11.68 -2.18 18.17
N VAL A 15 10.41 -2.25 17.78
CA VAL A 15 9.81 -3.48 17.21
C VAL A 15 10.41 -3.80 15.85
N LEU A 16 10.51 -2.80 14.96
CA LEU A 16 11.04 -2.98 13.60
C LEU A 16 12.53 -3.33 13.58
N ARG A 17 13.33 -2.84 14.55
CA ARG A 17 14.76 -3.11 14.65
C ARG A 17 15.11 -4.47 15.23
N ARG A 18 14.14 -5.29 15.62
CA ARG A 18 14.38 -6.67 16.05
C ARG A 18 14.95 -7.50 14.87
N PRO A 19 15.36 -8.77 15.09
CA PRO A 19 16.00 -9.57 14.02
C PRO A 19 15.28 -9.48 12.67
N PRO A 20 16.01 -9.40 11.54
CA PRO A 20 15.45 -9.17 10.21
C PRO A 20 14.52 -10.31 9.75
N GLY A 21 13.64 -10.00 8.80
CA GLY A 21 12.78 -10.99 8.16
C GLY A 21 11.70 -11.59 9.07
N ARG A 22 11.13 -10.82 9.98
CA ARG A 22 10.15 -11.30 10.96
C ARG A 22 8.70 -11.20 10.51
N PHE A 23 8.39 -10.28 9.62
CA PHE A 23 7.02 -9.94 9.28
C PHE A 23 6.74 -10.27 7.81
N ASP A 24 5.66 -10.98 7.56
CA ASP A 24 5.13 -11.16 6.20
C ASP A 24 4.44 -9.90 5.72
N ALA A 25 3.91 -9.10 6.65
CA ALA A 25 3.34 -7.78 6.36
C ALA A 25 3.57 -6.82 7.54
N VAL A 26 3.86 -5.55 7.21
CA VAL A 26 3.90 -4.42 8.14
C VAL A 26 2.92 -3.37 7.65
N LEU A 27 1.92 -3.04 8.48
CA LEU A 27 0.94 -2.00 8.20
C LEU A 27 1.18 -0.84 9.14
N LEU A 28 1.52 0.32 8.57
CA LEU A 28 1.75 1.55 9.32
C LEU A 28 0.57 2.51 9.13
N ASP A 29 -0.16 2.74 10.20
CA ASP A 29 -1.20 3.76 10.33
C ASP A 29 -0.79 4.69 11.47
N ILE A 30 0.26 5.47 11.20
CA ILE A 30 0.92 6.35 12.17
C ILE A 30 0.79 7.77 11.66
N ASP A 31 0.18 8.66 12.43
CA ASP A 31 -0.04 10.05 12.08
C ASP A 31 -0.78 10.23 10.73
N ASN A 32 -0.58 11.38 10.08
CA ASN A 32 -1.18 11.68 8.77
C ASN A 32 -0.26 11.30 7.58
N GLY A 33 0.75 10.47 7.81
CA GLY A 33 1.70 10.01 6.79
C GLY A 33 3.05 10.74 6.81
N PRO A 34 3.89 10.55 5.76
CA PRO A 34 5.28 10.99 5.74
C PRO A 34 5.51 12.50 5.90
N ASP A 35 4.57 13.34 5.46
CA ASP A 35 4.64 14.81 5.53
C ASP A 35 3.87 15.40 6.73
N ALA A 36 3.39 14.57 7.66
CA ALA A 36 2.67 15.07 8.81
C ALA A 36 3.57 15.79 9.80
N PHE A 37 3.28 17.05 10.04
CA PHE A 37 4.01 17.94 10.96
C PHE A 37 3.78 17.62 12.45
N THR A 38 3.10 16.54 12.81
CA THR A 38 2.47 16.39 14.12
C THR A 38 3.32 15.72 15.19
N THR A 39 4.38 15.01 14.85
CA THR A 39 5.26 14.40 15.86
C THR A 39 6.69 14.28 15.36
N THR A 40 7.60 15.01 15.97
CA THR A 40 9.06 14.94 15.70
C THR A 40 9.65 13.55 15.92
N GLY A 41 8.97 12.66 16.64
CA GLY A 41 9.43 11.30 16.96
C GLY A 41 9.33 10.30 15.81
N ASN A 42 8.35 10.44 14.89
CA ASN A 42 8.06 9.42 13.88
C ASN A 42 8.65 9.74 12.49
N GLN A 43 9.20 10.94 12.29
CA GLN A 43 9.75 11.37 10.99
C GLN A 43 10.85 10.44 10.46
N TRP A 44 11.63 9.83 11.35
CA TRP A 44 12.69 8.92 10.93
C TRP A 44 12.16 7.69 10.17
N LEU A 45 10.95 7.20 10.52
CA LEU A 45 10.30 6.05 9.86
C LEU A 45 10.12 6.27 8.35
N TYR A 46 9.85 7.51 7.98
CA TYR A 46 9.61 7.91 6.59
C TYR A 46 10.89 8.37 5.87
N GLY A 47 11.99 8.51 6.61
CA GLY A 47 13.33 8.79 6.08
C GLY A 47 14.00 7.54 5.51
N ASN A 48 15.19 7.72 4.91
CA ASN A 48 15.94 6.61 4.31
C ASN A 48 16.26 5.50 5.33
N ALA A 49 16.66 5.85 6.55
CA ALA A 49 16.98 4.89 7.60
C ALA A 49 15.75 4.06 8.02
N GLY A 50 14.59 4.71 8.18
CA GLY A 50 13.34 4.03 8.53
C GLY A 50 12.87 3.10 7.44
N VAL A 51 12.92 3.55 6.18
CA VAL A 51 12.54 2.71 5.02
C VAL A 51 13.48 1.51 4.87
N THR A 52 14.80 1.69 5.13
CA THR A 52 15.75 0.56 5.18
C THR A 52 15.38 -0.41 6.30
N THR A 53 15.07 0.10 7.50
CA THR A 53 14.61 -0.75 8.62
C THR A 53 13.33 -1.51 8.27
N LEU A 54 12.36 -0.88 7.60
CA LEU A 54 11.16 -1.56 7.11
C LEU A 54 11.51 -2.68 6.13
N ARG A 55 12.47 -2.42 5.22
CA ARG A 55 12.92 -3.42 4.25
C ARG A 55 13.56 -4.64 4.91
N GLU A 56 14.33 -4.43 5.97
CA GLU A 56 14.97 -5.47 6.76
C GLU A 56 13.97 -6.24 7.64
N ALA A 57 12.93 -5.56 8.14
CA ALA A 57 11.93 -6.16 9.03
C ALA A 57 11.02 -7.16 8.32
N VAL A 58 10.77 -6.99 7.00
CA VAL A 58 9.89 -7.89 6.25
C VAL A 58 10.65 -9.05 5.64
N THR A 59 9.95 -10.19 5.51
CA THR A 59 10.45 -11.38 4.82
C THR A 59 10.65 -11.10 3.32
N PRO A 60 11.44 -11.92 2.60
CA PRO A 60 11.45 -11.91 1.14
C PRO A 60 10.03 -12.12 0.59
N GLY A 61 9.57 -11.23 -0.28
CA GLY A 61 8.18 -11.20 -0.77
C GLY A 61 7.16 -10.58 0.19
N GLY A 62 7.60 -10.17 1.38
CA GLY A 62 6.75 -9.50 2.37
C GLY A 62 6.30 -8.12 1.93
N VAL A 63 5.27 -7.60 2.57
CA VAL A 63 4.57 -6.36 2.18
C VAL A 63 4.68 -5.30 3.26
N VAL A 64 4.92 -4.06 2.84
CA VAL A 64 4.75 -2.87 3.67
C VAL A 64 3.59 -2.06 3.12
N ALA A 65 2.63 -1.69 3.98
CA ALA A 65 1.55 -0.78 3.66
C ALA A 65 1.61 0.44 4.59
N VAL A 66 1.68 1.63 4.01
CA VAL A 66 1.72 2.89 4.76
C VAL A 66 0.52 3.74 4.38
N TRP A 67 -0.35 4.02 5.35
CA TRP A 67 -1.45 4.95 5.17
C TRP A 67 -0.95 6.40 5.21
N SER A 68 -1.51 7.25 4.36
CA SER A 68 -1.20 8.68 4.31
C SER A 68 -2.43 9.50 3.93
N ALA A 69 -2.54 10.69 4.51
CA ALA A 69 -3.60 11.65 4.16
C ALA A 69 -3.41 12.22 2.74
N TRP A 70 -2.19 12.24 2.21
CA TRP A 70 -1.83 12.77 0.88
C TRP A 70 -0.68 12.02 0.23
N GLU A 71 -0.43 12.35 -1.04
CA GLU A 71 0.66 11.77 -1.82
C GLU A 71 2.00 12.39 -1.44
N ASP A 72 3.03 11.55 -1.28
CA ASP A 72 4.41 11.95 -1.10
C ASP A 72 5.30 11.20 -2.11
N ARG A 73 5.70 11.91 -3.17
CA ARG A 73 6.59 11.36 -4.20
C ARG A 73 7.99 11.06 -3.67
N LYS A 74 8.47 11.81 -2.68
CA LYS A 74 9.78 11.55 -2.09
C LYS A 74 9.78 10.27 -1.28
N PHE A 75 8.71 10.02 -0.53
CA PHE A 75 8.54 8.78 0.20
C PHE A 75 8.39 7.58 -0.75
N GLU A 76 7.59 7.70 -1.79
CA GLU A 76 7.49 6.68 -2.84
C GLU A 76 8.86 6.32 -3.43
N GLN A 77 9.68 7.34 -3.76
CA GLN A 77 11.04 7.12 -4.27
C GLN A 77 11.93 6.42 -3.26
N ARG A 78 11.86 6.78 -1.97
CA ARG A 78 12.65 6.13 -0.91
C ARG A 78 12.31 4.64 -0.81
N LEU A 79 11.02 4.28 -0.87
CA LEU A 79 10.59 2.87 -0.91
C LEU A 79 11.19 2.14 -2.12
N ARG A 80 11.15 2.75 -3.31
CA ARG A 80 11.74 2.16 -4.53
C ARG A 80 13.25 1.98 -4.39
N TRP A 81 13.96 2.96 -3.87
CA TRP A 81 15.42 2.88 -3.64
C TRP A 81 15.80 1.83 -2.60
N ALA A 82 14.96 1.59 -1.61
CA ALA A 82 15.15 0.49 -0.66
C ALA A 82 14.84 -0.89 -1.27
N GLY A 83 14.47 -0.97 -2.55
CA GLY A 83 14.26 -2.21 -3.28
C GLY A 83 12.83 -2.74 -3.26
N PHE A 84 11.85 -1.97 -2.81
CA PHE A 84 10.45 -2.37 -2.92
C PHE A 84 9.89 -2.17 -4.34
N ALA A 85 9.07 -3.11 -4.80
CA ALA A 85 8.13 -2.85 -5.88
C ALA A 85 6.95 -2.04 -5.29
N VAL A 86 6.76 -0.79 -5.75
CA VAL A 86 5.83 0.15 -5.10
C VAL A 86 4.61 0.41 -5.97
N GLU A 87 3.44 0.31 -5.34
CA GLU A 87 2.15 0.75 -5.86
C GLU A 87 1.57 1.82 -4.93
N VAL A 88 0.95 2.86 -5.52
CA VAL A 88 0.27 3.94 -4.78
C VAL A 88 -1.22 3.82 -5.02
N VAL A 89 -1.96 3.42 -3.98
CA VAL A 89 -3.41 3.19 -4.06
C VAL A 89 -4.16 4.36 -3.46
N ARG A 90 -5.04 4.98 -4.24
CA ARG A 90 -5.90 6.07 -3.80
C ARG A 90 -7.22 5.52 -3.31
N VAL A 91 -7.55 5.77 -2.05
CA VAL A 91 -8.79 5.32 -1.40
C VAL A 91 -9.64 6.52 -0.96
N ARG A 92 -10.96 6.33 -0.91
CA ARG A 92 -11.87 7.33 -0.34
C ARG A 92 -12.21 6.92 1.09
N ALA A 93 -12.16 7.85 2.03
CA ALA A 93 -12.49 7.59 3.44
C ALA A 93 -13.94 7.12 3.64
N ARG A 94 -14.86 7.54 2.75
CA ARG A 94 -16.28 7.13 2.78
C ARG A 94 -16.73 6.74 1.38
N LEU A 95 -17.30 5.55 1.25
CA LEU A 95 -17.74 4.99 -0.04
C LEU A 95 -18.94 5.76 -0.65
N ALA A 96 -19.77 6.44 0.14
CA ALA A 96 -21.04 6.99 -0.30
C ALA A 96 -21.12 8.53 -0.40
N ALA A 97 -20.22 9.31 0.17
CA ALA A 97 -20.43 10.75 0.38
C ALA A 97 -19.23 11.65 0.10
N GLY A 98 -18.37 11.33 -0.88
CA GLY A 98 -17.35 12.29 -1.32
C GLY A 98 -16.34 12.75 -0.25
N GLY A 99 -15.95 11.87 0.67
CA GLY A 99 -14.96 12.16 1.71
C GLY A 99 -13.55 12.43 1.15
N PRO A 100 -12.61 12.89 1.99
CA PRO A 100 -11.23 13.14 1.59
C PRO A 100 -10.62 11.89 0.98
N ARG A 101 -9.71 12.09 0.03
CA ARG A 101 -8.93 10.99 -0.56
C ARG A 101 -7.72 10.74 0.33
N HIS A 102 -7.50 9.48 0.62
CA HIS A 102 -6.29 9.00 1.29
C HIS A 102 -5.46 8.18 0.32
N VAL A 103 -4.23 7.96 0.69
CA VAL A 103 -3.26 7.21 -0.10
C VAL A 103 -2.72 6.06 0.75
N ILE A 104 -2.56 4.90 0.14
CA ILE A 104 -1.84 3.78 0.72
C ILE A 104 -0.63 3.51 -0.17
N PHE A 105 0.57 3.66 0.38
CA PHE A 105 1.78 3.22 -0.26
C PHE A 105 1.97 1.73 0.02
N LEU A 106 1.93 0.90 -1.02
CA LEU A 106 2.19 -0.53 -0.94
C LEU A 106 3.59 -0.80 -1.48
N GLY A 107 4.45 -1.39 -0.67
CA GLY A 107 5.77 -1.84 -1.08
C GLY A 107 5.88 -3.35 -0.93
N VAL A 108 6.19 -4.06 -2.00
CA VAL A 108 6.47 -5.50 -1.97
C VAL A 108 7.97 -5.72 -2.01
N ALA A 109 8.51 -6.39 -1.00
CA ALA A 109 9.93 -6.74 -0.96
C ALA A 109 10.26 -7.76 -2.07
N PRO A 110 11.48 -7.74 -2.66
CA PRO A 110 11.90 -8.78 -3.57
C PRO A 110 11.76 -10.16 -2.92
N GLY A 111 11.22 -11.13 -3.67
CA GLY A 111 11.20 -12.53 -3.24
C GLY A 111 12.62 -13.09 -3.12
N ALA A 112 12.78 -14.20 -2.40
CA ALA A 112 13.98 -15.00 -2.51
C ALA A 112 14.16 -15.39 -3.98
N ALA A 113 15.41 -15.48 -4.48
CA ALA A 113 15.71 -15.73 -5.88
C ALA A 113 14.89 -16.92 -6.43
N GLY A 114 13.91 -16.63 -7.29
CA GLY A 114 12.98 -17.62 -7.84
C GLY A 114 11.49 -17.37 -7.59
N THR A 115 11.11 -16.49 -6.68
CA THR A 115 9.69 -16.23 -6.40
C THR A 115 9.22 -14.97 -7.15
N ARG A 116 8.48 -15.18 -8.22
CA ARG A 116 7.82 -14.10 -8.97
C ARG A 116 6.82 -13.39 -8.05
N ALA A 117 6.94 -12.07 -7.92
CA ALA A 117 5.99 -11.26 -7.16
C ALA A 117 4.54 -11.61 -7.55
N PRO A 118 3.63 -11.78 -6.60
CA PRO A 118 2.22 -12.01 -6.92
C PRO A 118 1.71 -10.83 -7.77
N LYS A 119 1.10 -11.16 -8.90
CA LYS A 119 0.46 -10.18 -9.76
C LYS A 119 -0.65 -9.51 -8.95
N PRO A 120 -0.78 -8.16 -8.93
CA PRO A 120 -1.84 -7.51 -8.17
C PRO A 120 -3.18 -8.10 -8.58
N SER A 121 -3.93 -8.62 -7.61
CA SER A 121 -5.25 -9.17 -7.83
C SER A 121 -6.16 -8.02 -8.25
N ARG A 122 -6.72 -8.15 -9.46
CA ARG A 122 -7.74 -7.24 -9.97
C ARG A 122 -8.86 -7.15 -8.92
N PRO A 123 -9.30 -5.94 -8.53
CA PRO A 123 -10.37 -5.80 -7.56
C PRO A 123 -11.59 -6.62 -8.03
N ALA A 124 -12.16 -7.41 -7.11
CA ALA A 124 -13.34 -8.21 -7.39
C ALA A 124 -14.45 -7.32 -7.95
N ARG A 125 -15.00 -7.67 -9.10
CA ARG A 125 -16.18 -7.00 -9.66
C ARG A 125 -17.28 -7.04 -8.63
N ARG A 126 -17.89 -5.91 -8.33
CA ARG A 126 -19.07 -5.85 -7.45
C ARG A 126 -20.19 -6.67 -8.07
N PRO A 127 -20.92 -7.50 -7.29
CA PRO A 127 -22.14 -8.12 -7.76
C PRO A 127 -23.15 -7.00 -8.07
N GLY A 128 -23.64 -6.92 -9.31
CA GLY A 128 -24.65 -5.94 -9.74
C GLY A 128 -24.27 -5.00 -10.88
N GLU A 129 -23.05 -5.02 -11.40
CA GLU A 129 -22.67 -4.23 -12.57
C GLU A 129 -22.96 -5.02 -13.87
N SER A 130 -24.23 -4.94 -14.31
CA SER A 130 -24.65 -5.47 -15.61
C SER A 130 -23.95 -4.71 -16.74
N ALA A 131 -23.41 -5.46 -17.69
CA ALA A 131 -22.81 -4.91 -18.90
C ALA A 131 -23.80 -4.00 -19.62
N ARG A 132 -23.47 -2.73 -19.80
CA ARG A 132 -24.21 -1.85 -20.72
C ARG A 132 -24.07 -2.45 -22.13
N PRO A 133 -25.19 -2.65 -22.87
CA PRO A 133 -25.11 -3.09 -24.24
C PRO A 133 -24.42 -2.01 -25.10
N GLY A 134 -23.44 -2.43 -25.88
CA GLY A 134 -22.72 -1.56 -26.81
C GLY A 134 -23.64 -0.95 -27.84
N PRO A 135 -23.27 0.20 -28.46
CA PRO A 135 -24.07 0.87 -29.44
C PRO A 135 -24.27 -0.03 -30.67
N ARG A 136 -25.56 -0.22 -31.07
CA ARG A 136 -25.93 -0.93 -32.27
C ARG A 136 -25.46 -0.11 -33.48
N HIS A 137 -24.58 -0.66 -34.28
CA HIS A 137 -24.29 -0.13 -35.62
C HIS A 137 -25.53 -0.27 -36.48
N SER A 138 -26.17 0.85 -36.74
CA SER A 138 -27.21 0.95 -37.78
C SER A 138 -26.54 0.81 -39.15
N GLY A 139 -26.82 -0.30 -39.83
CA GLY A 139 -26.40 -0.54 -41.19
C GLY A 139 -27.02 0.49 -42.13
N ARG A 140 -26.19 1.08 -42.99
CA ARG A 140 -26.55 1.97 -44.10
C ARG A 140 -27.14 1.12 -45.25
N PRO A 141 -28.30 1.46 -45.84
CA PRO A 141 -28.83 0.74 -46.99
C PRO A 141 -28.02 1.07 -48.27
N PRO A 142 -27.93 0.15 -49.24
CA PRO A 142 -27.26 0.41 -50.52
C PRO A 142 -28.10 1.36 -51.39
N GLY A 143 -27.45 2.41 -51.89
CA GLY A 143 -28.04 3.32 -52.86
C GLY A 143 -28.19 2.70 -54.25
N ARG A 144 -29.27 3.09 -54.91
CA ARG A 144 -29.43 3.01 -56.37
C ARG A 144 -28.84 4.27 -57.00
#